data_bf68f1adf64944f37e0e4ca6dc4f2e40
#
_entry.id   bf68f1adf64944f37e0e4ca6dc4f2e40
#
_cell.length_a   1.000
_cell.length_b   1.000
_cell.length_c   1.000
_cell.angle_alpha   90.00
_cell.angle_beta   90.00
_cell.angle_gamma   90.00
#
_symmetry.space_group_name_H-M   'P 1'
#
loop_
_entity.id
_entity.type
_entity.pdbx_description
1 polymer ?
#
loop_
_entity_poly.entity_id
_entity_poly.type
_entity_poly.pdbx_seq_one_letter_code
_entity_poly.pdbx_strand_id
1 'polypeptide(L)'
;MSGRLRIALTKGRLQDKSVELFERMGLDCTPVRDPGRRLVHAIPNDPLYAVRAKAPDVITYVEHGVCDLGVVGKDTILEKGGAFYEVLDLGFGRCRFALAVKEGTDFYGTYKTRRVASKYPAVTRAFFA
;
A
#
# COMPACT_ATOMS: atom_id res chain seq x y z
N MET A 1 20.59 -14.59 -3.68
CA MET A 1 19.87 -13.30 -3.72
C MET A 1 20.73 -12.11 -3.28
N SER A 2 21.98 -12.35 -2.93
CA SER A 2 22.86 -11.24 -2.58
C SER A 2 23.09 -10.32 -3.79
N GLY A 3 23.09 -9.01 -3.55
CA GLY A 3 23.27 -7.98 -4.58
C GLY A 3 22.02 -7.56 -5.34
N ARG A 4 20.86 -8.17 -5.09
CA ARG A 4 19.59 -7.72 -5.68
C ARG A 4 18.71 -7.04 -4.63
N LEU A 5 18.15 -5.89 -4.98
CA LEU A 5 17.11 -5.23 -4.18
C LEU A 5 15.80 -5.99 -4.32
N ARG A 6 15.05 -6.02 -3.23
CA ARG A 6 13.71 -6.60 -3.19
C ARG A 6 12.73 -5.49 -2.85
N ILE A 7 11.79 -5.23 -3.74
CA ILE A 7 10.77 -4.22 -3.55
C ILE A 7 9.39 -4.89 -3.47
N ALA A 8 8.69 -4.66 -2.36
CA ALA A 8 7.34 -5.16 -2.19
C ALA A 8 6.35 -4.17 -2.84
N LEU A 9 5.44 -4.69 -3.65
CA LEU A 9 4.40 -3.92 -4.32
C LEU A 9 3.04 -4.34 -3.80
N THR A 10 2.23 -3.37 -3.41
CA THR A 10 0.84 -3.61 -3.05
C THR A 10 0.05 -4.01 -4.29
N LYS A 11 -0.59 -5.19 -4.26
CA LYS A 11 -1.43 -5.69 -5.35
C LYS A 11 -2.56 -4.71 -5.68
N GLY A 12 -2.91 -4.62 -6.95
CA GLY A 12 -4.00 -3.79 -7.45
C GLY A 12 -3.49 -2.50 -8.08
N ARG A 13 -4.19 -1.40 -7.88
CA ARG A 13 -3.91 -0.12 -8.55
C ARG A 13 -2.51 0.44 -8.25
N LEU A 14 -2.02 0.29 -7.03
CA LEU A 14 -0.69 0.75 -6.68
C LEU A 14 0.39 -0.04 -7.42
N GLN A 15 0.20 -1.35 -7.60
CA GLN A 15 1.10 -2.16 -8.41
C GLN A 15 1.14 -1.65 -9.84
N ASP A 16 -0.01 -1.39 -10.45
CA ASP A 16 -0.10 -0.91 -11.82
C ASP A 16 0.63 0.42 -11.99
N LYS A 17 0.42 1.35 -11.08
CA LYS A 17 1.10 2.64 -11.08
C LYS A 17 2.60 2.53 -10.85
N SER A 18 3.02 1.61 -9.98
CA SER A 18 4.43 1.35 -9.72
C SER A 18 5.11 0.76 -10.97
N VAL A 19 4.44 -0.16 -11.65
CA VAL A 19 4.94 -0.75 -12.90
C VAL A 19 5.09 0.33 -13.99
N GLU A 20 4.11 1.21 -14.15
CA GLU A 20 4.21 2.33 -15.08
C GLU A 20 5.45 3.20 -14.79
N LEU A 21 5.68 3.51 -13.51
CA LEU A 21 6.85 4.29 -13.10
C LEU A 21 8.15 3.56 -13.43
N PHE A 22 8.24 2.28 -13.10
CA PHE A 22 9.46 1.48 -13.34
C PHE A 22 9.75 1.34 -14.84
N GLU A 23 8.73 1.16 -15.66
CA GLU A 23 8.89 1.13 -17.11
C GLU A 23 9.40 2.45 -17.67
N ARG A 24 8.92 3.57 -17.14
CA ARG A 24 9.44 4.90 -17.49
C ARG A 24 10.90 5.08 -17.09
N MET A 25 11.36 4.36 -16.07
CA MET A 25 12.76 4.31 -15.65
C MET A 25 13.60 3.36 -16.50
N GLY A 26 13.00 2.65 -17.43
CA GLY A 26 13.68 1.70 -18.30
C GLY A 26 13.72 0.26 -17.80
N LEU A 27 12.98 -0.08 -16.75
CA LEU A 27 12.91 -1.44 -16.22
C LEU A 27 11.94 -2.30 -17.04
N ASP A 28 12.33 -3.54 -17.31
CA ASP A 28 11.46 -4.51 -17.99
C ASP A 28 10.52 -5.17 -16.95
N CYS A 29 9.30 -4.69 -16.88
CA CYS A 29 8.27 -5.18 -15.95
C CYS A 29 7.36 -6.26 -16.55
N THR A 30 7.72 -6.86 -17.67
CA THR A 30 6.93 -7.95 -18.29
C THR A 30 6.56 -9.05 -17.29
N PRO A 31 7.49 -9.56 -16.45
CA PRO A 31 7.13 -10.59 -15.47
C PRO A 31 6.09 -10.14 -14.43
N VAL A 32 6.06 -8.85 -14.12
CA VAL A 32 5.11 -8.29 -13.14
C VAL A 32 3.75 -8.04 -13.79
N ARG A 33 3.73 -7.66 -15.06
CA ARG A 33 2.49 -7.43 -15.80
C ARG A 33 1.72 -8.71 -16.09
N ASP A 34 2.43 -9.80 -16.31
CA ASP A 34 1.85 -11.13 -16.51
C ASP A 34 2.38 -12.11 -15.45
N PRO A 35 1.96 -11.92 -14.18
CA PRO A 35 2.58 -12.60 -13.05
C PRO A 35 2.20 -14.07 -12.90
N GLY A 36 1.11 -14.52 -13.52
CA GLY A 36 0.53 -15.84 -13.24
C GLY A 36 0.19 -15.98 -11.76
N ARG A 37 0.61 -17.11 -11.18
CA ARG A 37 0.41 -17.38 -9.74
C ARG A 37 1.61 -16.99 -8.87
N ARG A 38 2.69 -16.53 -9.48
CA ARG A 38 3.91 -16.18 -8.74
C ARG A 38 3.73 -14.86 -8.01
N LEU A 39 4.38 -14.75 -6.86
CA LEU A 39 4.43 -13.53 -6.07
C LEU A 39 5.78 -12.80 -6.18
N VAL A 40 6.85 -13.52 -6.50
CA VAL A 40 8.20 -12.98 -6.62
C VAL A 40 8.64 -13.03 -8.08
N HIS A 41 9.07 -11.87 -8.60
CA HIS A 41 9.46 -11.73 -10.00
C HIS A 41 10.81 -11.03 -10.11
N ALA A 42 11.77 -11.67 -10.79
CA ALA A 42 13.02 -11.01 -11.15
C ALA A 42 12.80 -10.05 -12.32
N ILE A 43 13.33 -8.84 -12.21
CA ILE A 43 13.35 -7.90 -13.33
C ILE A 43 14.50 -8.30 -14.24
N PRO A 44 14.26 -8.57 -15.56
CA PRO A 44 15.29 -9.13 -16.41
C PRO A 44 16.51 -8.25 -16.65
N ASN A 45 16.33 -6.94 -16.70
CA ASN A 45 17.36 -5.98 -17.07
C ASN A 45 17.89 -5.13 -15.91
N ASP A 46 17.60 -5.52 -14.67
CA ASP A 46 18.07 -4.81 -13.48
C ASP A 46 18.18 -5.78 -12.30
N PRO A 47 19.14 -5.61 -11.39
CA PRO A 47 19.24 -6.46 -10.20
C PRO A 47 18.16 -6.14 -9.16
N LEU A 48 16.90 -6.35 -9.51
CA LEU A 48 15.72 -6.05 -8.72
C LEU A 48 14.75 -7.24 -8.74
N TYR A 49 14.21 -7.58 -7.57
CA TYR A 49 13.06 -8.46 -7.43
C TYR A 49 11.83 -7.65 -7.04
N ALA A 50 10.72 -7.86 -7.72
CA ALA A 50 9.42 -7.34 -7.33
C ALA A 50 8.65 -8.44 -6.58
N VAL A 51 8.18 -8.13 -5.38
CA VAL A 51 7.41 -9.05 -4.54
C VAL A 51 5.99 -8.49 -4.42
N ARG A 52 5.00 -9.25 -4.86
CA ARG A 52 3.60 -8.82 -4.82
C ARG A 52 2.97 -9.25 -3.50
N ALA A 53 2.34 -8.32 -2.81
CA ALA A 53 1.74 -8.57 -1.50
C ALA A 53 0.51 -7.71 -1.25
N LYS A 54 -0.29 -8.08 -0.27
CA LYS A 54 -1.35 -7.22 0.26
C LYS A 54 -0.73 -6.05 1.02
N ALA A 55 -1.43 -4.92 1.08
CA ALA A 55 -0.91 -3.70 1.68
C ALA A 55 -0.33 -3.87 3.09
N PRO A 56 -1.03 -4.53 4.05
CA PRO A 56 -0.44 -4.74 5.39
C PRO A 56 0.82 -5.59 5.36
N ASP A 57 0.89 -6.57 4.47
CA ASP A 57 2.04 -7.46 4.35
C ASP A 57 3.26 -6.76 3.77
N VAL A 58 3.07 -5.77 2.90
CA VAL A 58 4.17 -4.93 2.39
C VAL A 58 4.93 -4.28 3.55
N ILE A 59 4.20 -3.70 4.50
CA ILE A 59 4.80 -3.10 5.70
C ILE A 59 5.55 -4.14 6.52
N THR A 60 4.93 -5.29 6.76
CA THR A 60 5.55 -6.38 7.53
C THR A 60 6.85 -6.86 6.88
N TYR A 61 6.86 -7.01 5.56
CA TYR A 61 8.05 -7.48 4.84
C TYR A 61 9.21 -6.47 4.91
N VAL A 62 8.91 -5.18 4.87
CA VAL A 62 9.94 -4.15 5.02
C VAL A 62 10.46 -4.09 6.45
N GLU A 63 9.58 -4.13 7.45
CA GLU A 63 9.99 -4.12 8.87
C GLU A 63 10.92 -5.27 9.21
N HIS A 64 10.65 -6.45 8.70
CA HIS A 64 11.41 -7.66 9.02
C HIS A 64 12.55 -7.94 8.04
N GLY A 65 12.85 -7.04 7.13
CA GLY A 65 13.95 -7.18 6.18
C GLY A 65 13.74 -8.23 5.09
N VAL A 66 12.53 -8.74 4.93
CA VAL A 66 12.19 -9.63 3.81
C VAL A 66 12.30 -8.88 2.49
N CYS A 67 11.86 -7.63 2.49
CA CYS A 67 12.05 -6.70 1.38
C CYS A 67 12.82 -5.48 1.86
N ASP A 68 13.60 -4.90 0.96
CA ASP A 68 14.40 -3.70 1.24
C ASP A 68 13.56 -2.43 1.16
N LEU A 69 12.60 -2.41 0.24
CA LEU A 69 11.68 -1.31 -0.02
C LEU A 69 10.25 -1.82 -0.15
N GLY A 70 9.30 -0.92 -0.02
CA GLY A 70 7.90 -1.22 -0.26
C GLY A 70 7.15 -0.03 -0.83
N VAL A 71 6.21 -0.29 -1.72
CA VAL A 71 5.26 0.70 -2.22
C VAL A 71 3.90 0.40 -1.60
N VAL A 72 3.40 1.32 -0.82
CA VAL A 72 2.17 1.15 -0.04
C VAL A 72 1.42 2.48 0.07
N GLY A 73 0.12 2.42 0.25
CA GLY A 73 -0.69 3.60 0.46
C GLY A 73 -0.45 4.25 1.82
N LYS A 74 -0.53 5.57 1.87
CA LYS A 74 -0.42 6.34 3.12
C LYS A 74 -1.49 5.94 4.13
N ASP A 75 -2.66 5.56 3.67
CA ASP A 75 -3.76 5.02 4.49
C ASP A 75 -3.33 3.79 5.29
N THR A 76 -2.62 2.86 4.66
CA THR A 76 -2.10 1.66 5.31
C THR A 76 -1.02 2.01 6.33
N ILE A 77 -0.16 2.96 6.00
CA ILE A 77 0.89 3.46 6.92
C ILE A 77 0.24 4.07 8.17
N LEU A 78 -0.77 4.91 8.00
CA LEU A 78 -1.48 5.56 9.10
C LEU A 78 -2.22 4.55 9.98
N GLU A 79 -2.79 3.51 9.38
CA GLU A 79 -3.54 2.49 10.10
C GLU A 79 -2.64 1.52 10.85
N LYS A 80 -1.65 0.96 10.16
CA LYS A 80 -0.81 -0.10 10.72
C LYS A 80 0.36 0.43 11.54
N GLY A 81 0.96 1.54 11.10
CA GLY A 81 2.22 2.01 11.67
C GLY A 81 3.37 1.03 11.42
N GLY A 82 4.45 1.18 12.16
CA GLY A 82 5.59 0.26 12.10
C GLY A 82 6.93 0.97 12.15
N ALA A 83 8.01 0.19 12.23
CA ALA A 83 9.39 0.68 12.29
C ALA A 83 10.01 0.70 10.88
N PHE A 84 9.79 1.78 10.16
CA PHE A 84 10.31 2.00 8.82
C PHE A 84 10.41 3.51 8.53
N TYR A 85 11.09 3.85 7.46
CA TYR A 85 11.19 5.22 6.97
C TYR A 85 10.34 5.41 5.71
N GLU A 86 9.61 6.52 5.63
CA GLU A 86 9.02 6.97 4.38
C GLU A 86 10.10 7.73 3.60
N VAL A 87 10.59 7.11 2.53
CA VAL A 87 11.72 7.65 1.76
C VAL A 87 11.28 8.63 0.70
N LEU A 88 10.12 8.37 0.07
CA LEU A 88 9.65 9.14 -1.07
C LEU A 88 8.13 9.03 -1.22
N ASP A 89 7.48 10.18 -1.41
CA ASP A 89 6.08 10.23 -1.86
C ASP A 89 6.07 10.16 -3.39
N LEU A 90 5.49 9.09 -3.92
CA LEU A 90 5.45 8.86 -5.36
C LEU A 90 4.42 9.75 -6.10
N GLY A 91 3.52 10.39 -5.37
CA GLY A 91 2.56 11.34 -5.92
C GLY A 91 1.39 10.72 -6.69
N PHE A 92 1.20 9.41 -6.63
CA PHE A 92 0.07 8.73 -7.28
C PHE A 92 -0.76 7.94 -6.26
N GLY A 93 -1.93 7.48 -6.69
CA GLY A 93 -2.82 6.72 -5.81
C GLY A 93 -3.45 7.55 -4.71
N ARG A 94 -3.58 8.85 -4.91
CA ARG A 94 -4.18 9.75 -3.91
C ARG A 94 -5.61 9.37 -3.60
N CYS A 95 -5.94 9.38 -2.32
CA CYS A 95 -7.28 9.15 -1.83
C CYS A 95 -7.51 10.00 -0.58
N ARG A 96 -8.74 9.98 -0.09
CA ARG A 96 -9.09 10.63 1.17
C ARG A 96 -10.04 9.75 1.94
N PHE A 97 -10.00 9.86 3.26
CA PHE A 97 -11.04 9.28 4.11
C PHE A 97 -12.28 10.17 4.08
N ALA A 98 -13.43 9.55 4.09
CA ALA A 98 -14.70 10.25 4.17
C ALA A 98 -15.64 9.50 5.11
N LEU A 99 -16.33 10.24 5.96
CA LEU A 99 -17.42 9.70 6.75
C LEU A 99 -18.66 9.65 5.88
N ALA A 100 -19.21 8.46 5.69
CA ALA A 100 -20.41 8.25 4.89
C ALA A 100 -21.57 7.84 5.78
N VAL A 101 -22.71 8.46 5.58
CA VAL A 101 -23.95 8.12 6.26
C VAL A 101 -25.08 7.96 5.26
N LYS A 102 -26.16 7.30 5.66
CA LYS A 102 -27.35 7.23 4.83
C LYS A 102 -27.90 8.64 4.62
N GLU A 103 -28.33 8.94 3.39
CA GLU A 103 -28.94 10.22 3.05
C GLU A 103 -30.07 10.58 4.03
N GLY A 104 -30.10 11.83 4.46
CA GLY A 104 -31.08 12.31 5.43
C GLY A 104 -30.76 11.98 6.89
N THR A 105 -29.62 11.33 7.18
CA THR A 105 -29.21 11.03 8.55
C THR A 105 -28.48 12.23 9.16
N ASP A 106 -28.91 12.66 10.34
CA ASP A 106 -28.17 13.64 11.15
C ASP A 106 -27.23 12.90 12.11
N PHE A 107 -26.01 12.68 11.66
CA PHE A 107 -25.02 11.90 12.40
C PHE A 107 -24.59 12.60 13.70
N TYR A 108 -24.45 13.92 13.68
CA TYR A 108 -23.96 14.69 14.83
C TYR A 108 -25.08 15.22 15.75
N GLY A 109 -26.33 15.21 15.31
CA GLY A 109 -27.44 15.86 15.97
C GLY A 109 -28.14 15.04 17.04
N THR A 110 -27.70 13.83 17.36
CA THR A 110 -28.34 12.95 18.34
C THR A 110 -27.37 12.54 19.45
N TYR A 111 -27.90 12.31 20.65
CA TYR A 111 -27.14 11.81 21.81
C TYR A 111 -27.01 10.28 21.85
N LYS A 112 -27.43 9.59 20.82
CA LYS A 112 -27.34 8.13 20.76
C LYS A 112 -25.91 7.68 20.49
N THR A 113 -25.53 6.53 21.05
CA THR A 113 -24.30 5.85 20.70
C THR A 113 -24.29 5.57 19.20
N ARG A 114 -23.20 5.95 18.55
CA ARG A 114 -23.04 5.74 17.12
C ARG A 114 -22.05 4.61 16.87
N ARG A 115 -22.31 3.86 15.82
CA ARG A 115 -21.42 2.79 15.37
C ARG A 115 -20.86 3.14 14.02
N VAL A 116 -19.54 3.00 13.87
CA VAL A 116 -18.83 3.26 12.61
C VAL A 116 -18.18 1.98 12.16
N ALA A 117 -18.47 1.58 10.93
CA ALA A 117 -17.80 0.46 10.29
C ALA A 117 -16.59 0.98 9.49
N SER A 118 -15.44 0.41 9.69
CA SER A 118 -14.22 0.86 9.02
C SER A 118 -13.23 -0.29 8.87
N LYS A 119 -12.54 -0.29 7.74
CA LYS A 119 -11.34 -1.11 7.52
C LYS A 119 -10.12 -0.51 8.26
N TYR A 120 -10.22 0.73 8.74
CA TYR A 120 -9.13 1.50 9.34
C TYR A 120 -9.49 1.92 10.77
N PRO A 121 -9.52 0.97 11.73
CA PRO A 121 -9.96 1.28 13.10
C PRO A 121 -9.07 2.27 13.82
N ALA A 122 -7.74 2.24 13.62
CA ALA A 122 -6.84 3.19 14.28
C ALA A 122 -7.05 4.62 13.76
N VAL A 123 -7.17 4.79 12.45
CA VAL A 123 -7.48 6.09 11.83
C VAL A 123 -8.83 6.59 12.30
N THR A 124 -9.84 5.72 12.36
CA THR A 124 -11.19 6.05 12.80
C THR A 124 -11.20 6.51 14.25
N ARG A 125 -10.52 5.79 15.15
CA ARG A 125 -10.42 6.19 16.56
C ARG A 125 -9.74 7.54 16.71
N ALA A 126 -8.66 7.79 15.99
CA ALA A 126 -7.97 9.06 16.03
C ALA A 126 -8.86 10.22 15.57
N PHE A 127 -9.68 9.99 14.56
CA PHE A 127 -10.61 11.02 14.04
C PHE A 127 -11.68 11.39 15.06
N PHE A 128 -12.23 10.42 15.78
CA PHE A 128 -13.30 10.65 16.77
C PHE A 128 -12.79 10.87 18.19
N ALA A 129 -11.52 10.87 18.41
CA ALA A 129 -10.92 11.11 19.73
C ALA A 129 -11.09 12.56 20.19
#